data_b0869fdc2a06570f4627231a291aedac
#
_entry.id   b0869fdc2a06570f4627231a291aedac
#
_cell.length_a   1.000
_cell.length_b   1.000
_cell.length_c   1.000
_cell.angle_alpha   90.00
_cell.angle_beta   90.00
_cell.angle_gamma   90.00
#
_symmetry.space_group_name_H-M   'P 1'
#
loop_
_entity.id
_entity.type
_entity.pdbx_description
1 polymer ?
#
loop_
_entity_poly.entity_id
_entity_poly.type
_entity_poly.pdbx_seq_one_letter_code
_entity_poly.pdbx_strand_id
1 'polypeptide(L)'
;MAWQKEGKTGKRWDIPYLPIDPADVGREYESDVIRINSVSGKGGVAFVLKQQFGFSLPAAMKEEVGYLVKGISDRRHQELLPKEIYAIFEENYIYPRSIFNIPECHFKQENGIQAEVTIEQGGASRAITTMGNGRLDAVSNAIKTYFGITYELSVYEEHAISRGSNSKAATYVGIVHDGKFYWGVGVDEDIIKSSIAALVSAVNKLAAEQHITSGREERIVEIISFIQKNYVDVTLDMLVDTFHLSKPYPVSYTHLTLPTILRV
;
A
#
# COMPACT_ATOMS: atom_id res chain seq x y z
N MET A 1 -25.46 -13.67 22.85
CA MET A 1 -24.98 -12.67 23.86
C MET A 1 -25.79 -12.64 25.13
N ALA A 2 -27.12 -12.91 25.13
CA ALA A 2 -27.90 -13.01 26.37
C ALA A 2 -27.49 -14.21 27.22
N TRP A 3 -27.17 -15.33 26.62
CA TRP A 3 -26.83 -16.58 27.29
C TRP A 3 -25.53 -16.55 28.10
N GLN A 4 -24.53 -15.82 27.65
CA GLN A 4 -23.26 -15.65 28.38
C GLN A 4 -23.39 -14.79 29.65
N LYS A 5 -24.44 -13.97 29.77
CA LYS A 5 -24.68 -13.11 30.94
C LYS A 5 -25.42 -13.82 32.08
N GLU A 6 -26.10 -14.93 31.82
CA GLU A 6 -26.99 -15.59 32.79
C GLU A 6 -26.34 -16.77 33.54
N GLY A 7 -25.08 -17.09 33.32
CA GLY A 7 -24.41 -18.22 33.98
C GLY A 7 -25.05 -19.59 33.66
N LYS A 8 -24.24 -20.63 33.50
CA LYS A 8 -24.66 -22.01 33.19
C LYS A 8 -25.56 -22.62 34.30
N THR A 9 -26.77 -22.15 34.45
CA THR A 9 -27.74 -22.74 35.36
C THR A 9 -28.87 -23.37 34.57
N GLY A 10 -28.67 -24.65 34.17
CA GLY A 10 -29.76 -25.57 33.83
C GLY A 10 -30.64 -25.25 32.62
N LYS A 11 -30.37 -24.21 31.85
CA LYS A 11 -31.14 -23.90 30.65
C LYS A 11 -30.56 -24.64 29.43
N ARG A 12 -31.45 -25.13 28.59
CA ARG A 12 -31.15 -25.82 27.35
C ARG A 12 -30.35 -24.90 26.45
N TRP A 13 -29.31 -25.45 25.81
CA TRP A 13 -28.56 -24.76 24.73
C TRP A 13 -29.55 -24.37 23.63
N ASP A 14 -29.63 -23.11 23.31
CA ASP A 14 -30.53 -22.57 22.27
C ASP A 14 -29.85 -21.42 21.54
N ILE A 15 -28.90 -21.79 20.67
CA ILE A 15 -28.26 -20.85 19.74
C ILE A 15 -28.67 -21.27 18.34
N PRO A 16 -29.25 -20.37 17.52
CA PRO A 16 -29.61 -20.66 16.15
C PRO A 16 -28.39 -21.20 15.37
N TYR A 17 -28.60 -22.25 14.59
CA TYR A 17 -27.62 -22.95 13.77
C TYR A 17 -26.51 -23.72 14.52
N LEU A 18 -26.54 -23.80 15.84
CA LEU A 18 -25.62 -24.61 16.65
C LEU A 18 -26.44 -25.62 17.46
N PRO A 19 -26.70 -26.83 16.91
CA PRO A 19 -27.60 -27.81 17.55
C PRO A 19 -27.01 -28.44 18.81
N ILE A 20 -25.70 -28.33 19.05
CA ILE A 20 -25.00 -28.92 20.18
C ILE A 20 -24.11 -27.84 20.82
N ASP A 21 -24.07 -27.81 22.17
CA ASP A 21 -23.10 -26.96 22.89
C ASP A 21 -21.70 -27.47 22.62
N PRO A 22 -20.77 -26.63 22.07
CA PRO A 22 -19.38 -27.03 21.84
C PRO A 22 -18.68 -27.60 23.08
N ALA A 23 -19.06 -27.16 24.28
CA ALA A 23 -18.51 -27.68 25.54
C ALA A 23 -18.84 -29.15 25.76
N ASP A 24 -19.99 -29.66 25.24
CA ASP A 24 -20.38 -31.06 25.35
C ASP A 24 -19.51 -32.01 24.53
N VAL A 25 -18.76 -31.45 23.54
CA VAL A 25 -17.84 -32.21 22.70
C VAL A 25 -16.36 -31.76 22.94
N GLY A 26 -16.11 -31.14 24.11
CA GLY A 26 -14.77 -30.75 24.52
C GLY A 26 -14.16 -29.59 23.71
N ARG A 27 -14.99 -28.75 23.10
CA ARG A 27 -14.59 -27.54 22.37
C ARG A 27 -15.08 -26.28 23.07
N GLU A 28 -14.36 -25.19 22.90
CA GLU A 28 -14.83 -23.89 23.37
C GLU A 28 -15.55 -23.15 22.25
N TYR A 29 -16.59 -22.38 22.63
CA TYR A 29 -17.29 -21.51 21.69
C TYR A 29 -16.47 -20.23 21.50
N GLU A 30 -15.74 -20.19 20.41
CA GLU A 30 -15.01 -18.99 19.98
C GLU A 30 -15.99 -18.00 19.32
N SER A 31 -16.63 -17.15 20.12
CA SER A 31 -17.65 -16.19 19.64
C SER A 31 -17.08 -15.04 18.80
N ASP A 32 -15.78 -14.80 18.83
CA ASP A 32 -15.19 -13.56 18.33
C ASP A 32 -14.07 -13.72 17.28
N VAL A 33 -13.80 -14.92 16.78
CA VAL A 33 -12.80 -15.12 15.74
C VAL A 33 -13.42 -14.90 14.35
N ILE A 34 -13.37 -13.67 13.87
CA ILE A 34 -13.72 -13.37 12.49
C ILE A 34 -12.55 -13.79 11.61
N ARG A 35 -12.74 -14.82 10.80
CA ARG A 35 -11.77 -15.30 9.81
C ARG A 35 -12.21 -14.84 8.43
N ILE A 36 -11.28 -14.34 7.66
CA ILE A 36 -11.51 -13.94 6.27
C ILE A 36 -10.94 -15.02 5.36
N ASN A 37 -11.84 -15.59 4.54
CA ASN A 37 -11.49 -16.58 3.53
C ASN A 37 -11.85 -16.07 2.11
N SER A 38 -11.58 -16.86 1.10
CA SER A 38 -11.85 -16.56 -0.30
C SER A 38 -13.34 -16.26 -0.60
N VAL A 39 -14.26 -16.73 0.25
CA VAL A 39 -15.72 -16.49 0.14
C VAL A 39 -16.16 -15.25 0.92
N SER A 40 -15.32 -14.74 1.83
CA SER A 40 -15.64 -13.56 2.61
C SER A 40 -15.71 -12.33 1.69
N GLY A 41 -16.84 -11.64 1.70
CA GLY A 41 -17.04 -10.45 0.87
C GLY A 41 -16.12 -9.29 1.24
N LYS A 42 -15.96 -8.32 0.31
CA LYS A 42 -15.14 -7.09 0.46
C LYS A 42 -15.40 -6.33 1.77
N GLY A 43 -16.60 -6.41 2.32
CA GLY A 43 -17.00 -5.80 3.59
C GLY A 43 -16.35 -6.42 4.82
N GLY A 44 -16.01 -7.72 4.78
CA GLY A 44 -15.42 -8.42 5.91
C GLY A 44 -14.06 -7.89 6.32
N VAL A 45 -13.18 -7.62 5.35
CA VAL A 45 -11.84 -7.04 5.59
C VAL A 45 -11.95 -5.66 6.25
N ALA A 46 -12.80 -4.78 5.69
CA ALA A 46 -13.00 -3.43 6.25
C ALA A 46 -13.63 -3.49 7.65
N PHE A 47 -14.51 -4.46 7.91
CA PHE A 47 -15.10 -4.69 9.22
C PHE A 47 -14.03 -5.11 10.25
N VAL A 48 -13.15 -6.06 9.91
CA VAL A 48 -12.05 -6.48 10.78
C VAL A 48 -11.13 -5.32 11.11
N LEU A 49 -10.68 -4.56 10.10
CA LEU A 49 -9.80 -3.40 10.29
C LEU A 49 -10.45 -2.34 11.19
N LYS A 50 -11.77 -2.12 11.04
CA LYS A 50 -12.51 -1.17 11.88
C LYS A 50 -12.68 -1.65 13.31
N GLN A 51 -13.14 -2.89 13.51
CA GLN A 51 -13.49 -3.40 14.84
C GLN A 51 -12.29 -3.71 15.71
N GLN A 52 -11.23 -4.24 15.14
CA GLN A 52 -10.06 -4.68 15.91
C GLN A 52 -8.92 -3.66 15.93
N PHE A 53 -8.79 -2.85 14.89
CA PHE A 53 -7.66 -1.92 14.76
C PHE A 53 -8.08 -0.45 14.64
N GLY A 54 -9.38 -0.15 14.59
CA GLY A 54 -9.90 1.21 14.58
C GLY A 54 -9.87 1.91 13.23
N PHE A 55 -9.50 1.24 12.13
CA PHE A 55 -9.39 1.85 10.79
C PHE A 55 -10.73 1.88 10.05
N SER A 56 -11.32 3.04 9.89
CA SER A 56 -12.55 3.26 9.12
C SER A 56 -12.24 3.68 7.70
N LEU A 57 -11.99 2.72 6.82
CA LEU A 57 -11.54 2.98 5.45
C LEU A 57 -12.56 3.80 4.64
N PRO A 58 -12.11 4.72 3.75
CA PRO A 58 -12.92 5.35 2.72
C PRO A 58 -13.63 4.31 1.84
N ALA A 59 -14.82 4.65 1.31
CA ALA A 59 -15.64 3.70 0.56
C ALA A 59 -14.89 3.10 -0.65
N ALA A 60 -14.20 3.93 -1.43
CA ALA A 60 -13.43 3.48 -2.58
C ALA A 60 -12.21 2.63 -2.19
N MET A 61 -11.56 2.95 -1.07
CA MET A 61 -10.40 2.19 -0.56
C MET A 61 -10.79 0.79 -0.06
N LYS A 62 -12.00 0.63 0.52
CA LYS A 62 -12.49 -0.69 1.00
C LYS A 62 -12.44 -1.76 -0.09
N GLU A 63 -12.76 -1.36 -1.31
CA GLU A 63 -12.78 -2.27 -2.44
C GLU A 63 -11.38 -2.74 -2.81
N GLU A 64 -10.43 -1.82 -2.92
CA GLU A 64 -9.03 -2.13 -3.26
C GLU A 64 -8.38 -3.02 -2.18
N VAL A 65 -8.51 -2.64 -0.89
CA VAL A 65 -8.00 -3.42 0.24
C VAL A 65 -8.63 -4.82 0.28
N GLY A 66 -9.93 -4.91 0.02
CA GLY A 66 -10.65 -6.18 -0.05
C GLY A 66 -10.10 -7.10 -1.15
N TYR A 67 -9.85 -6.58 -2.34
CA TYR A 67 -9.25 -7.36 -3.44
C TYR A 67 -7.80 -7.78 -3.15
N LEU A 68 -6.99 -6.89 -2.56
CA LEU A 68 -5.62 -7.20 -2.18
C LEU A 68 -5.56 -8.37 -1.20
N VAL A 69 -6.33 -8.27 -0.10
CA VAL A 69 -6.37 -9.29 0.97
C VAL A 69 -6.91 -10.62 0.42
N LYS A 70 -8.00 -10.56 -0.36
CA LYS A 70 -8.55 -11.76 -1.02
C LYS A 70 -7.53 -12.41 -1.94
N GLY A 71 -6.85 -11.65 -2.79
CA GLY A 71 -5.83 -12.19 -3.70
C GLY A 71 -4.66 -12.86 -2.98
N ILE A 72 -4.31 -12.40 -1.77
CA ILE A 72 -3.28 -13.04 -0.93
C ILE A 72 -3.82 -14.32 -0.30
N SER A 73 -5.05 -14.31 0.23
CA SER A 73 -5.71 -15.50 0.78
C SER A 73 -5.84 -16.62 -0.27
N ASP A 74 -6.28 -16.27 -1.48
CA ASP A 74 -6.44 -17.21 -2.60
C ASP A 74 -5.09 -17.83 -2.99
N ARG A 75 -4.01 -17.04 -3.06
CA ARG A 75 -2.67 -17.57 -3.38
C ARG A 75 -2.09 -18.47 -2.29
N ARG A 76 -2.39 -18.18 -1.02
CA ARG A 76 -1.93 -18.98 0.13
C ARG A 76 -2.80 -20.20 0.38
N HIS A 77 -3.99 -20.28 -0.24
CA HIS A 77 -5.02 -21.29 0.05
C HIS A 77 -5.34 -21.40 1.55
N GLN A 78 -5.31 -20.30 2.27
CA GLN A 78 -5.51 -20.25 3.72
C GLN A 78 -6.41 -19.09 4.13
N GLU A 79 -7.16 -19.29 5.19
CA GLU A 79 -7.87 -18.21 5.87
C GLU A 79 -6.87 -17.29 6.56
N LEU A 80 -7.10 -15.98 6.45
CA LEU A 80 -6.26 -14.98 7.08
C LEU A 80 -6.82 -14.56 8.43
N LEU A 81 -5.96 -14.56 9.42
CA LEU A 81 -6.26 -14.04 10.76
C LEU A 81 -6.30 -12.51 10.75
N PRO A 82 -7.02 -11.87 11.68
CA PRO A 82 -7.08 -10.42 11.78
C PRO A 82 -5.73 -9.71 11.81
N LYS A 83 -4.75 -10.28 12.52
CA LYS A 83 -3.37 -9.74 12.58
C LYS A 83 -2.67 -9.81 11.24
N GLU A 84 -2.90 -10.85 10.45
CA GLU A 84 -2.32 -10.99 9.12
C GLU A 84 -2.94 -9.99 8.15
N ILE A 85 -4.27 -9.76 8.25
CA ILE A 85 -4.97 -8.73 7.48
C ILE A 85 -4.40 -7.35 7.80
N TYR A 86 -4.18 -7.05 9.08
CA TYR A 86 -3.58 -5.80 9.50
C TYR A 86 -2.14 -5.64 8.98
N ALA A 87 -1.32 -6.68 9.06
CA ALA A 87 0.05 -6.66 8.54
C ALA A 87 0.08 -6.39 7.02
N ILE A 88 -0.82 -7.03 6.26
CA ILE A 88 -0.97 -6.77 4.82
C ILE A 88 -1.38 -5.31 4.57
N PHE A 89 -2.33 -4.80 5.35
CA PHE A 89 -2.77 -3.40 5.24
C PHE A 89 -1.65 -2.43 5.60
N GLU A 90 -0.94 -2.68 6.68
CA GLU A 90 0.18 -1.85 7.16
C GLU A 90 1.31 -1.79 6.13
N GLU A 91 1.75 -2.94 5.60
CA GLU A 91 2.82 -3.03 4.60
C GLU A 91 2.45 -2.34 3.28
N ASN A 92 1.19 -2.39 2.87
CA ASN A 92 0.80 -1.87 1.56
C ASN A 92 0.30 -0.43 1.58
N TYR A 93 -0.15 0.10 2.73
CA TYR A 93 -0.79 1.41 2.79
C TYR A 93 -0.22 2.36 3.83
N ILE A 94 0.34 1.86 4.95
CA ILE A 94 0.96 2.71 5.98
C ILE A 94 2.45 2.83 5.72
N TYR A 95 3.13 1.70 5.52
CA TYR A 95 4.58 1.63 5.29
C TYR A 95 4.90 0.92 3.96
N PRO A 96 4.44 1.45 2.81
CA PRO A 96 4.83 0.88 1.52
C PRO A 96 6.33 1.08 1.31
N ARG A 97 6.88 0.39 0.30
CA ARG A 97 8.28 0.57 -0.07
C ARG A 97 8.61 2.06 -0.19
N SER A 98 9.47 2.55 0.69
CA SER A 98 9.88 3.95 0.73
C SER A 98 10.92 4.22 -0.35
N ILE A 99 10.62 5.15 -1.25
CA ILE A 99 11.54 5.72 -2.24
C ILE A 99 12.08 7.04 -1.71
N PHE A 100 11.23 7.78 -1.01
CA PHE A 100 11.58 9.02 -0.34
C PHE A 100 10.80 9.16 0.97
N ASN A 101 11.28 10.04 1.84
CA ASN A 101 10.58 10.46 3.04
C ASN A 101 10.63 12.00 3.19
N ILE A 102 9.84 12.53 4.12
CA ILE A 102 9.84 13.93 4.53
C ILE A 102 10.16 13.96 6.03
N PRO A 103 11.44 14.05 6.41
CA PRO A 103 11.82 14.08 7.82
C PRO A 103 11.40 15.37 8.51
N GLU A 104 11.31 16.49 7.79
CA GLU A 104 11.08 17.80 8.36
C GLU A 104 10.21 18.66 7.43
N CYS A 105 9.27 19.40 8.03
CA CYS A 105 8.41 20.32 7.32
C CYS A 105 8.05 21.51 8.22
N HIS A 106 8.33 22.72 7.75
CA HIS A 106 8.03 23.97 8.46
C HIS A 106 6.98 24.78 7.70
N PHE A 107 6.03 25.36 8.42
CA PHE A 107 4.95 26.13 7.84
C PHE A 107 4.99 27.58 8.33
N LYS A 108 4.80 28.52 7.40
CA LYS A 108 4.54 29.94 7.69
C LYS A 108 3.23 30.35 7.03
N GLN A 109 2.43 31.12 7.76
CA GLN A 109 1.20 31.69 7.22
C GLN A 109 1.49 33.13 6.76
N GLU A 110 1.41 33.31 5.46
CA GLU A 110 1.50 34.62 4.79
C GLU A 110 0.28 34.74 3.89
N ASN A 111 0.33 35.28 2.69
CA ASN A 111 -0.80 35.27 1.76
C ASN A 111 -1.06 33.82 1.20
N GLY A 112 -1.44 32.88 2.07
CA GLY A 112 -1.52 31.45 1.85
C GLY A 112 -0.67 30.71 2.87
N ILE A 113 -0.40 29.42 2.63
CA ILE A 113 0.50 28.61 3.46
C ILE A 113 1.80 28.38 2.68
N GLN A 114 2.89 28.94 3.20
CA GLN A 114 4.24 28.61 2.76
C GLN A 114 4.71 27.36 3.52
N ALA A 115 5.23 26.37 2.81
CA ALA A 115 5.87 25.19 3.38
C ALA A 115 7.33 25.12 2.93
N GLU A 116 8.24 24.95 3.89
CA GLU A 116 9.61 24.51 3.65
C GLU A 116 9.67 23.03 3.97
N VAL A 117 9.87 22.19 2.94
CA VAL A 117 9.75 20.74 3.01
C VAL A 117 11.13 20.14 2.71
N THR A 118 11.67 19.39 3.66
CA THR A 118 12.90 18.61 3.45
C THR A 118 12.51 17.25 2.90
N ILE A 119 12.93 16.95 1.67
CA ILE A 119 12.73 15.65 1.02
C ILE A 119 14.05 14.89 1.03
N GLU A 120 14.01 13.66 1.52
CA GLU A 120 15.14 12.74 1.56
C GLU A 120 14.91 11.56 0.61
N GLN A 121 15.85 11.34 -0.30
CA GLN A 121 15.83 10.25 -1.28
C GLN A 121 17.25 9.71 -1.50
N GLY A 122 17.41 8.37 -1.36
CA GLY A 122 18.70 7.72 -1.63
C GLY A 122 19.88 8.24 -0.78
N GLY A 123 19.61 8.73 0.44
CA GLY A 123 20.62 9.31 1.35
C GLY A 123 20.95 10.79 1.08
N ALA A 124 20.35 11.41 0.06
CA ALA A 124 20.45 12.85 -0.19
C ALA A 124 19.22 13.58 0.33
N SER A 125 19.42 14.74 0.99
CA SER A 125 18.33 15.61 1.49
C SER A 125 18.33 16.92 0.72
N ARG A 126 17.13 17.39 0.37
CA ARG A 126 16.91 18.68 -0.29
C ARG A 126 15.69 19.40 0.30
N ALA A 127 15.88 20.63 0.73
CA ALA A 127 14.79 21.51 1.15
C ALA A 127 14.19 22.23 -0.07
N ILE A 128 12.86 22.28 -0.11
CA ILE A 128 12.07 22.96 -1.14
C ILE A 128 11.03 23.82 -0.47
N THR A 129 10.96 25.06 -0.89
CA THR A 129 9.94 26.02 -0.42
C THR A 129 8.85 26.16 -1.47
N THR A 130 7.62 25.98 -1.06
CA THR A 130 6.43 26.09 -1.92
C THR A 130 5.30 26.79 -1.22
N MET A 131 4.31 27.25 -2.01
CA MET A 131 3.06 27.84 -1.53
C MET A 131 1.91 26.88 -1.82
N GLY A 132 0.89 26.94 -0.98
CA GLY A 132 -0.37 26.22 -1.17
C GLY A 132 -1.54 26.93 -0.49
N ASN A 133 -2.76 26.50 -0.83
CA ASN A 133 -3.98 26.99 -0.18
C ASN A 133 -4.12 26.45 1.25
N GLY A 134 -3.48 25.31 1.54
CA GLY A 134 -3.41 24.65 2.83
C GLY A 134 -2.08 23.96 3.04
N ARG A 135 -1.85 23.44 4.25
CA ARG A 135 -0.59 22.79 4.60
C ARG A 135 -0.30 21.58 3.73
N LEU A 136 -1.28 20.69 3.55
CA LEU A 136 -1.12 19.49 2.73
C LEU A 136 -0.92 19.83 1.24
N ASP A 137 -1.62 20.87 0.74
CA ASP A 137 -1.46 21.35 -0.63
C ASP A 137 -0.06 21.91 -0.87
N ALA A 138 0.48 22.69 0.08
CA ALA A 138 1.86 23.18 -0.02
C ALA A 138 2.89 22.03 -0.03
N VAL A 139 2.73 21.01 0.82
CA VAL A 139 3.58 19.81 0.80
C VAL A 139 3.42 19.04 -0.51
N SER A 140 2.21 18.89 -1.02
CA SER A 140 1.95 18.26 -2.31
C SER A 140 2.67 18.98 -3.46
N ASN A 141 2.66 20.32 -3.45
CA ASN A 141 3.36 21.13 -4.45
C ASN A 141 4.88 20.97 -4.34
N ALA A 142 5.44 20.82 -3.13
CA ALA A 142 6.86 20.51 -2.94
C ALA A 142 7.26 19.16 -3.55
N ILE A 143 6.45 18.13 -3.29
CA ILE A 143 6.67 16.78 -3.86
C ILE A 143 6.60 16.82 -5.39
N LYS A 144 5.57 17.45 -5.95
CA LYS A 144 5.40 17.62 -7.40
C LYS A 144 6.61 18.33 -8.03
N THR A 145 7.08 19.39 -7.38
CA THR A 145 8.26 20.17 -7.84
C THR A 145 9.54 19.34 -7.76
N TYR A 146 9.71 18.55 -6.70
CA TYR A 146 10.91 17.74 -6.51
C TYR A 146 11.04 16.64 -7.56
N PHE A 147 9.97 15.90 -7.80
CA PHE A 147 9.96 14.75 -8.70
C PHE A 147 9.60 15.09 -10.15
N GLY A 148 9.14 16.32 -10.43
CA GLY A 148 8.63 16.69 -11.75
C GLY A 148 7.38 15.91 -12.17
N ILE A 149 6.59 15.41 -11.19
CA ILE A 149 5.39 14.60 -11.43
C ILE A 149 4.13 15.43 -11.22
N THR A 150 3.07 15.01 -11.88
CA THR A 150 1.73 15.57 -11.70
C THR A 150 0.79 14.51 -11.16
N TYR A 151 -0.02 14.86 -10.20
CA TYR A 151 -1.11 14.05 -9.69
C TYR A 151 -2.18 14.96 -9.08
N GLU A 152 -3.39 14.47 -8.98
CA GLU A 152 -4.50 15.13 -8.31
C GLU A 152 -4.77 14.48 -6.96
N LEU A 153 -4.92 15.29 -5.90
CA LEU A 153 -5.40 14.82 -4.61
C LEU A 153 -6.91 14.70 -4.69
N SER A 154 -7.43 13.49 -4.80
CA SER A 154 -8.84 13.22 -5.06
C SER A 154 -9.62 12.92 -3.79
N VAL A 155 -9.00 12.27 -2.81
CA VAL A 155 -9.65 11.91 -1.55
C VAL A 155 -8.77 12.29 -0.37
N TYR A 156 -9.39 12.89 0.64
CA TYR A 156 -8.82 13.16 1.95
C TYR A 156 -9.87 12.89 3.01
N GLU A 157 -9.60 11.92 3.87
CA GLU A 157 -10.44 11.59 5.03
C GLU A 157 -9.56 11.35 6.24
N GLU A 158 -10.06 11.70 7.43
CA GLU A 158 -9.35 11.47 8.70
C GLU A 158 -10.30 11.09 9.82
N HIS A 159 -9.81 10.34 10.78
CA HIS A 159 -10.52 10.06 12.03
C HIS A 159 -9.57 9.61 13.13
N ALA A 160 -10.02 9.69 14.38
CA ALA A 160 -9.29 9.17 15.52
C ALA A 160 -9.41 7.62 15.61
N ILE A 161 -8.29 6.91 15.74
CA ILE A 161 -8.27 5.44 15.87
C ILE A 161 -8.88 4.98 17.20
N SER A 162 -8.64 5.74 18.27
CA SER A 162 -9.13 5.43 19.62
C SER A 162 -9.80 6.65 20.26
N ARG A 163 -10.36 6.47 21.43
CA ARG A 163 -10.94 7.58 22.21
C ARG A 163 -9.93 8.11 23.22
N GLY A 164 -9.95 9.43 23.44
CA GLY A 164 -9.10 10.09 24.45
C GLY A 164 -8.12 11.08 23.85
N SER A 165 -7.45 11.85 24.71
CA SER A 165 -6.51 12.91 24.33
C SER A 165 -5.23 12.39 23.66
N ASN A 166 -4.84 11.14 23.90
CA ASN A 166 -3.66 10.50 23.33
C ASN A 166 -4.03 9.61 22.12
N SER A 167 -5.19 9.87 21.48
CA SER A 167 -5.61 9.13 20.31
C SER A 167 -4.75 9.51 19.11
N LYS A 168 -4.31 8.50 18.34
CA LYS A 168 -3.70 8.73 17.05
C LYS A 168 -4.77 9.01 16.00
N ALA A 169 -4.46 9.91 15.08
CA ALA A 169 -5.24 10.14 13.89
C ALA A 169 -4.83 9.14 12.80
N ALA A 170 -5.81 8.56 12.12
CA ALA A 170 -5.61 7.88 10.86
C ALA A 170 -6.08 8.79 9.74
N THR A 171 -5.20 9.13 8.83
CA THR A 171 -5.49 9.92 7.63
C THR A 171 -5.37 9.04 6.39
N TYR A 172 -6.31 9.17 5.48
CA TYR A 172 -6.36 8.49 4.19
C TYR A 172 -6.23 9.51 3.08
N VAL A 173 -5.27 9.30 2.21
CA VAL A 173 -5.05 10.12 1.02
C VAL A 173 -5.16 9.25 -0.21
N GLY A 174 -6.04 9.66 -1.14
CA GLY A 174 -6.15 9.08 -2.47
C GLY A 174 -5.67 10.08 -3.51
N ILE A 175 -4.64 9.75 -4.25
CA ILE A 175 -4.15 10.54 -5.39
C ILE A 175 -4.48 9.84 -6.70
N VAL A 176 -4.67 10.63 -7.76
CA VAL A 176 -4.90 10.13 -9.11
C VAL A 176 -3.77 10.61 -10.03
N HIS A 177 -3.17 9.68 -10.76
CA HIS A 177 -2.19 9.94 -11.80
C HIS A 177 -2.50 9.06 -13.02
N ASP A 178 -2.63 9.66 -14.19
CA ASP A 178 -2.99 8.99 -15.45
C ASP A 178 -4.22 8.06 -15.33
N GLY A 179 -5.23 8.53 -14.57
CA GLY A 179 -6.49 7.80 -14.37
C GLY A 179 -6.41 6.64 -13.36
N LYS A 180 -5.25 6.39 -12.76
CA LYS A 180 -5.05 5.36 -11.74
C LYS A 180 -5.02 5.95 -10.34
N PHE A 181 -5.68 5.26 -9.41
CA PHE A 181 -5.68 5.62 -7.99
C PHE A 181 -4.51 5.02 -7.24
N TYR A 182 -3.94 5.83 -6.33
CA TYR A 182 -2.92 5.38 -5.37
C TYR A 182 -3.32 5.84 -3.97
N TRP A 183 -3.51 4.89 -3.07
CA TRP A 183 -3.90 5.14 -1.70
C TRP A 183 -2.72 5.10 -0.75
N GLY A 184 -2.67 6.05 0.17
CA GLY A 184 -1.77 6.07 1.30
C GLY A 184 -2.51 6.30 2.61
N VAL A 185 -1.96 5.79 3.68
CA VAL A 185 -2.48 5.95 5.04
C VAL A 185 -1.35 6.44 5.94
N GLY A 186 -1.65 7.43 6.74
CA GLY A 186 -0.75 7.92 7.78
C GLY A 186 -1.37 7.77 9.16
N VAL A 187 -0.54 7.50 10.15
CA VAL A 187 -0.97 7.33 11.55
C VAL A 187 -0.01 8.07 12.45
N ASP A 188 -0.48 9.13 13.09
CA ASP A 188 0.31 9.93 14.04
C ASP A 188 -0.61 10.57 15.09
N GLU A 189 -0.05 11.02 16.20
CA GLU A 189 -0.76 11.83 17.21
C GLU A 189 -1.04 13.25 16.69
N ASP A 190 -0.18 13.76 15.80
CA ASP A 190 -0.35 15.03 15.08
C ASP A 190 -1.04 14.79 13.74
N ILE A 191 -2.22 15.40 13.56
CA ILE A 191 -3.02 15.34 12.33
C ILE A 191 -2.21 15.78 11.09
N ILE A 192 -1.35 16.80 11.22
CA ILE A 192 -0.55 17.28 10.10
C ILE A 192 0.49 16.25 9.71
N LYS A 193 1.17 15.64 10.68
CA LYS A 193 2.13 14.57 10.43
C LYS A 193 1.45 13.33 9.84
N SER A 194 0.30 12.94 10.37
CA SER A 194 -0.53 11.87 9.82
C SER A 194 -0.91 12.15 8.36
N SER A 195 -1.32 13.37 8.03
CA SER A 195 -1.68 13.78 6.67
C SER A 195 -0.49 13.75 5.71
N ILE A 196 0.68 14.24 6.14
CA ILE A 196 1.91 14.20 5.36
C ILE A 196 2.35 12.75 5.14
N ALA A 197 2.33 11.91 6.18
CA ALA A 197 2.67 10.49 6.07
C ALA A 197 1.75 9.75 5.08
N ALA A 198 0.44 10.05 5.10
CA ALA A 198 -0.50 9.48 4.14
C ALA A 198 -0.19 9.90 2.69
N LEU A 199 0.10 11.17 2.46
CA LEU A 199 0.49 11.68 1.14
C LEU A 199 1.81 11.05 0.67
N VAL A 200 2.82 10.99 1.53
CA VAL A 200 4.12 10.36 1.24
C VAL A 200 3.93 8.88 0.89
N SER A 201 3.10 8.15 1.63
CA SER A 201 2.77 6.75 1.36
C SER A 201 2.13 6.58 -0.02
N ALA A 202 1.13 7.41 -0.38
CA ALA A 202 0.48 7.35 -1.68
C ALA A 202 1.46 7.65 -2.83
N VAL A 203 2.29 8.69 -2.69
CA VAL A 203 3.27 9.07 -3.72
C VAL A 203 4.41 8.05 -3.82
N ASN A 204 4.84 7.42 -2.74
CA ASN A 204 5.82 6.33 -2.78
C ASN A 204 5.32 5.14 -3.62
N LYS A 205 4.02 4.80 -3.54
CA LYS A 205 3.42 3.76 -4.40
C LYS A 205 3.45 4.16 -5.87
N LEU A 206 3.08 5.42 -6.18
CA LEU A 206 3.17 5.97 -7.53
C LEU A 206 4.62 5.93 -8.05
N ALA A 207 5.57 6.44 -7.27
CA ALA A 207 6.98 6.49 -7.65
C ALA A 207 7.60 5.09 -7.81
N ALA A 208 7.22 4.12 -6.95
CA ALA A 208 7.65 2.73 -7.06
C ALA A 208 7.20 2.10 -8.38
N GLU A 209 5.98 2.38 -8.81
CA GLU A 209 5.46 1.85 -10.07
C GLU A 209 6.14 2.48 -11.28
N GLN A 210 6.35 3.80 -11.27
CA GLN A 210 7.06 4.50 -12.34
C GLN A 210 8.51 4.05 -12.45
N HIS A 211 9.23 3.89 -11.34
CA HIS A 211 10.61 3.40 -11.34
C HIS A 211 10.72 1.95 -11.83
N ILE A 212 9.77 1.09 -11.49
CA ILE A 212 9.75 -0.28 -12.01
C ILE A 212 9.54 -0.28 -13.53
N THR A 213 8.68 0.60 -14.03
CA THR A 213 8.38 0.68 -15.48
C THR A 213 9.56 1.30 -16.22
N SER A 214 10.06 2.47 -15.80
CA SER A 214 11.21 3.12 -16.44
C SER A 214 12.47 2.27 -16.35
N GLY A 215 12.78 1.71 -15.19
CA GLY A 215 13.97 0.85 -15.03
C GLY A 215 13.91 -0.43 -15.85
N ARG A 216 12.72 -0.97 -16.18
CA ARG A 216 12.59 -2.08 -17.13
C ARG A 216 12.79 -1.63 -18.56
N GLU A 217 12.20 -0.52 -18.95
CA GLU A 217 12.34 0.04 -20.30
C GLU A 217 13.77 0.48 -20.58
N GLU A 218 14.41 1.20 -19.67
CA GLU A 218 15.83 1.58 -19.77
C GLU A 218 16.73 0.35 -19.87
N ARG A 219 16.50 -0.65 -19.02
CA ARG A 219 17.27 -1.91 -19.02
C ARG A 219 17.07 -2.71 -20.31
N ILE A 220 15.86 -2.71 -20.87
CA ILE A 220 15.58 -3.34 -22.18
C ILE A 220 16.28 -2.57 -23.29
N VAL A 221 16.23 -1.24 -23.28
CA VAL A 221 16.91 -0.39 -24.26
C VAL A 221 18.43 -0.56 -24.18
N GLU A 222 19.01 -0.64 -22.98
CA GLU A 222 20.43 -0.92 -22.76
C GLU A 222 20.84 -2.29 -23.32
N ILE A 223 20.05 -3.35 -23.03
CA ILE A 223 20.29 -4.68 -23.56
C ILE A 223 20.20 -4.72 -25.08
N ILE A 224 19.17 -4.09 -25.66
CA ILE A 224 19.00 -3.99 -27.12
C ILE A 224 20.18 -3.22 -27.76
N SER A 225 20.56 -2.09 -27.17
CA SER A 225 21.69 -1.28 -27.66
C SER A 225 23.02 -2.05 -27.58
N PHE A 226 23.23 -2.83 -26.51
CA PHE A 226 24.40 -3.69 -26.37
C PHE A 226 24.42 -4.80 -27.42
N ILE A 227 23.27 -5.47 -27.66
CA ILE A 227 23.12 -6.50 -28.70
C ILE A 227 23.40 -5.89 -30.07
N GLN A 228 22.83 -4.73 -30.40
CA GLN A 228 23.05 -4.05 -31.68
C GLN A 228 24.51 -3.67 -31.91
N LYS A 229 25.20 -3.22 -30.86
CA LYS A 229 26.61 -2.83 -30.93
C LYS A 229 27.55 -4.03 -31.07
N ASN A 230 27.20 -5.16 -30.51
CA ASN A 230 28.01 -6.38 -30.45
C ASN A 230 27.36 -7.57 -31.22
N TYR A 231 26.50 -7.27 -32.21
CA TYR A 231 25.63 -8.28 -32.84
C TYR A 231 26.37 -9.48 -33.44
N VAL A 232 27.66 -9.34 -33.81
CA VAL A 232 28.46 -10.40 -34.40
C VAL A 232 28.94 -11.41 -33.35
N ASP A 233 29.29 -10.92 -32.14
CA ASP A 233 29.97 -11.73 -31.12
C ASP A 233 29.17 -11.86 -29.83
N VAL A 234 27.94 -11.32 -29.76
CA VAL A 234 27.14 -11.36 -28.54
C VAL A 234 26.70 -12.77 -28.19
N THR A 235 27.08 -13.22 -26.99
CA THR A 235 26.67 -14.52 -26.44
C THR A 235 25.73 -14.32 -25.25
N LEU A 236 24.99 -15.40 -24.90
CA LEU A 236 24.12 -15.41 -23.74
C LEU A 236 24.90 -15.15 -22.45
N ASP A 237 26.08 -15.73 -22.32
CA ASP A 237 26.93 -15.56 -21.14
C ASP A 237 27.43 -14.10 -21.03
N MET A 238 27.75 -13.44 -22.13
CA MET A 238 28.09 -12.00 -22.12
C MET A 238 26.94 -11.14 -21.63
N LEU A 239 25.69 -11.45 -22.00
CA LEU A 239 24.50 -10.73 -21.49
C LEU A 239 24.28 -10.99 -20.01
N VAL A 240 24.43 -12.24 -19.56
CA VAL A 240 24.34 -12.61 -18.15
C VAL A 240 25.37 -11.84 -17.31
N ASP A 241 26.63 -11.84 -17.74
CA ASP A 241 27.72 -11.22 -16.99
C ASP A 241 27.65 -9.70 -17.01
N THR A 242 27.33 -9.09 -18.17
CA THR A 242 27.27 -7.63 -18.33
C THR A 242 26.07 -7.02 -17.56
N PHE A 243 24.91 -7.69 -17.60
CA PHE A 243 23.68 -7.16 -17.02
C PHE A 243 23.26 -7.87 -15.72
N HIS A 244 24.09 -8.76 -15.18
CA HIS A 244 23.84 -9.56 -13.97
C HIS A 244 22.47 -10.24 -13.98
N LEU A 245 22.13 -10.86 -15.12
CA LEU A 245 20.84 -11.51 -15.33
C LEU A 245 20.93 -13.00 -14.94
N SER A 246 19.82 -13.57 -14.46
CA SER A 246 19.73 -15.04 -14.32
C SER A 246 19.68 -15.69 -15.70
N LYS A 247 20.33 -16.85 -15.89
CA LYS A 247 20.36 -17.57 -17.18
C LYS A 247 19.01 -17.74 -17.89
N PRO A 248 17.88 -17.98 -17.22
CA PRO A 248 16.56 -18.05 -17.86
C PRO A 248 16.08 -16.71 -18.45
N TYR A 249 16.60 -15.59 -17.99
CA TYR A 249 16.12 -14.26 -18.37
C TYR A 249 16.50 -13.88 -19.81
N PRO A 250 17.76 -14.05 -20.28
CA PRO A 250 18.13 -13.79 -21.66
C PRO A 250 17.46 -14.74 -22.67
N VAL A 251 17.19 -16.00 -22.30
CA VAL A 251 16.52 -16.96 -23.18
C VAL A 251 15.11 -16.51 -23.55
N SER A 252 14.38 -15.91 -22.61
CA SER A 252 13.04 -15.38 -22.87
C SER A 252 13.06 -14.22 -23.87
N TYR A 253 14.12 -13.38 -23.85
CA TYR A 253 14.26 -12.25 -24.79
C TYR A 253 14.81 -12.64 -26.15
N THR A 254 15.73 -13.59 -26.22
CA THR A 254 16.31 -14.04 -27.50
C THR A 254 15.28 -14.72 -28.40
N HIS A 255 14.32 -15.43 -27.82
CA HIS A 255 13.21 -16.05 -28.59
C HIS A 255 12.23 -15.01 -29.16
N LEU A 256 12.11 -13.84 -28.56
CA LEU A 256 11.17 -12.79 -28.99
C LEU A 256 11.77 -11.77 -29.98
N THR A 257 13.08 -11.55 -29.94
CA THR A 257 13.70 -10.44 -30.67
C THR A 257 14.65 -10.85 -31.77
N LEU A 258 15.40 -11.92 -31.65
CA LEU A 258 16.38 -12.33 -32.67
C LEU A 258 15.77 -12.74 -34.03
N PRO A 259 14.61 -13.41 -34.13
CA PRO A 259 14.02 -13.73 -35.44
C PRO A 259 13.49 -12.52 -36.19
N THR A 260 13.19 -11.41 -35.50
CA THR A 260 12.61 -10.20 -36.10
C THR A 260 13.68 -9.21 -36.57
N ILE A 261 14.85 -9.19 -35.91
CA ILE A 261 15.96 -8.28 -36.22
C ILE A 261 16.81 -8.80 -37.39
N LEU A 262 16.83 -10.12 -37.62
CA LEU A 262 17.60 -10.74 -38.73
C LEU A 262 16.82 -10.83 -40.06
N ARG A 263 15.65 -10.21 -40.17
CA ARG A 263 14.83 -10.17 -41.39
C ARG A 263 14.73 -8.78 -42.04
N VAL A 264 15.74 -7.95 -41.91
CA VAL A 264 15.88 -6.73 -42.70
C VAL A 264 17.17 -6.79 -43.51
#